data_71b66eba5223f3b1a65f5832bf661833
#
_entry.id   71b66eba5223f3b1a65f5832bf661833
#
_cell.length_a   1.000
_cell.length_b   1.000
_cell.length_c   1.000
_cell.angle_alpha   90.00
_cell.angle_beta   90.00
_cell.angle_gamma   90.00
#
_symmetry.space_group_name_H-M   'P 1'
#
loop_
_entity.id
_entity.type
_entity.pdbx_description
1 polymer ?
#
loop_
_entity_poly.entity_id
_entity_poly.type
_entity_poly.pdbx_seq_one_letter_code
_entity_poly.pdbx_strand_id
1 'polypeptide(L)'
;IIISKAMRKITNMIGRQKISLVFTNQLRQKMNAMFGDPWTTSGGKALAFHASVRLRLKNMGQIKMKVNGGDRTVGMKVRCQVVKNRMGPPLRSADFEIFFDRGIDNYGSWLGVMKDNKMVKQAGAWYTYVDTETGEEIKFQSKDFILMMGEKEELREQIYKKICEETILQYKGDTLDIDNMEIDTKGAGIGD
;
A
#
# COMPACT_ATOMS: atom_id res chain seq x y z
N ILE A 1 0.60 -26.44 -17.18
CA ILE A 1 1.73 -26.62 -18.14
C ILE A 1 1.78 -25.44 -19.13
N ILE A 2 0.67 -25.01 -19.76
CA ILE A 2 0.64 -23.95 -20.78
C ILE A 2 1.17 -22.62 -20.23
N ILE A 3 0.65 -22.16 -19.09
CA ILE A 3 1.06 -20.89 -18.47
C ILE A 3 2.55 -20.89 -18.12
N SER A 4 3.10 -22.00 -17.64
CA SER A 4 4.53 -22.10 -17.31
C SER A 4 5.43 -21.97 -18.53
N LYS A 5 5.03 -22.54 -19.68
CA LYS A 5 5.74 -22.40 -20.96
C LYS A 5 5.67 -20.96 -21.48
N ALA A 6 4.47 -20.35 -21.43
CA ALA A 6 4.25 -18.98 -21.85
C ALA A 6 5.10 -18.01 -21.02
N MET A 7 5.09 -18.14 -19.69
CA MET A 7 5.85 -17.29 -18.78
C MET A 7 7.36 -17.34 -19.04
N ARG A 8 7.93 -18.51 -19.30
CA ARG A 8 9.35 -18.60 -19.65
C ARG A 8 9.71 -17.83 -20.92
N LYS A 9 8.87 -17.93 -21.97
CA LYS A 9 9.09 -17.18 -23.21
C LYS A 9 8.95 -15.68 -22.99
N ILE A 10 7.85 -15.26 -22.34
CA ILE A 10 7.55 -13.85 -22.09
C ILE A 10 8.63 -13.20 -21.22
N THR A 11 9.09 -13.85 -20.14
CA THR A 11 10.10 -13.30 -19.24
C THR A 11 11.40 -12.95 -19.96
N ASN A 12 11.84 -13.83 -20.89
CA ASN A 12 13.04 -13.57 -21.68
C ASN A 12 12.87 -12.38 -22.65
N MET A 13 11.68 -12.26 -23.26
CA MET A 13 11.38 -11.16 -24.19
C MET A 13 11.29 -9.81 -23.49
N ILE A 14 10.51 -9.74 -22.40
CA ILE A 14 10.31 -8.49 -21.66
C ILE A 14 11.61 -7.99 -21.00
N GLY A 15 12.44 -8.92 -20.49
CA GLY A 15 13.73 -8.58 -19.90
C GLY A 15 14.69 -7.93 -20.91
N ARG A 16 14.75 -8.45 -22.13
CA ARG A 16 15.57 -7.86 -23.22
C ARG A 16 15.04 -6.50 -23.70
N GLN A 17 13.73 -6.31 -23.72
CA GLN A 17 13.08 -5.13 -24.27
C GLN A 17 12.76 -4.07 -23.19
N LYS A 18 13.11 -4.31 -21.92
CA LYS A 18 12.83 -3.42 -20.77
C LYS A 18 11.34 -3.06 -20.66
N ILE A 19 10.45 -4.02 -20.94
CA ILE A 19 9.00 -3.85 -20.88
C ILE A 19 8.51 -4.18 -19.47
N SER A 20 7.67 -3.31 -18.88
CA SER A 20 6.91 -3.63 -17.67
C SER A 20 5.63 -4.36 -18.03
N LEU A 21 5.41 -5.54 -17.45
CA LEU A 21 4.24 -6.37 -17.70
C LEU A 21 3.43 -6.55 -16.40
N VAL A 22 2.16 -6.18 -16.44
CA VAL A 22 1.23 -6.32 -15.32
C VAL A 22 0.19 -7.40 -15.63
N PHE A 23 0.04 -8.35 -14.72
CA PHE A 23 -1.01 -9.38 -14.79
C PHE A 23 -2.06 -9.14 -13.72
N THR A 24 -3.33 -9.16 -14.12
CA THR A 24 -4.45 -9.25 -13.19
C THR A 24 -4.89 -10.71 -13.07
N ASN A 25 -5.20 -11.15 -11.84
CA ASN A 25 -5.64 -12.51 -11.58
C ASN A 25 -6.64 -12.53 -10.44
N GLN A 26 -7.51 -13.55 -10.41
CA GLN A 26 -8.45 -13.77 -9.33
C GLN A 26 -7.86 -14.70 -8.27
N LEU A 27 -8.15 -14.39 -7.01
CA LEU A 27 -7.91 -15.28 -5.89
C LEU A 27 -9.06 -16.29 -5.79
N ARG A 28 -8.69 -17.55 -5.55
CA ARG A 28 -9.63 -18.63 -5.27
C ARG A 28 -9.27 -19.26 -3.92
N GLN A 29 -10.27 -19.63 -3.17
CA GLN A 29 -10.06 -20.35 -1.94
C GLN A 29 -9.67 -21.80 -2.25
N LYS A 30 -8.63 -22.31 -1.59
CA LYS A 30 -8.27 -23.72 -1.64
C LYS A 30 -9.30 -24.51 -0.83
N MET A 31 -9.91 -25.51 -1.43
CA MET A 31 -10.70 -26.47 -0.70
C MET A 31 -9.77 -27.28 0.20
N ASN A 32 -10.17 -27.49 1.48
CA ASN A 32 -9.44 -28.27 2.49
C ASN A 32 -8.08 -27.69 2.95
N ALA A 33 -7.84 -26.39 2.82
CA ALA A 33 -6.66 -25.78 3.43
C ALA A 33 -6.88 -25.60 4.95
N MET A 34 -6.48 -26.58 5.75
CA MET A 34 -6.54 -26.47 7.23
C MET A 34 -5.43 -25.58 7.80
N PHE A 35 -4.30 -25.46 7.10
CA PHE A 35 -3.13 -24.67 7.51
C PHE A 35 -2.57 -23.85 6.36
N GLY A 36 -1.93 -22.69 6.67
CA GLY A 36 -1.28 -21.79 5.72
C GLY A 36 -2.23 -20.83 5.00
N ASP A 37 -1.76 -20.22 3.92
CA ASP A 37 -2.56 -19.25 3.14
C ASP A 37 -3.70 -19.99 2.39
N PRO A 38 -4.97 -19.72 2.71
CA PRO A 38 -6.11 -20.39 2.09
C PRO A 38 -6.34 -19.93 0.65
N TRP A 39 -5.60 -18.92 0.18
CA TRP A 39 -5.81 -18.34 -1.14
C TRP A 39 -4.83 -18.89 -2.17
N THR A 40 -5.33 -19.13 -3.37
CA THR A 40 -4.55 -19.51 -4.54
C THR A 40 -4.97 -18.72 -5.76
N THR A 41 -4.11 -18.68 -6.77
CA THR A 41 -4.40 -18.03 -8.05
C THR A 41 -4.62 -19.07 -9.16
N SER A 42 -5.47 -18.74 -10.13
CA SER A 42 -5.59 -19.54 -11.34
C SER A 42 -4.26 -19.58 -12.08
N GLY A 43 -3.93 -20.71 -12.70
CA GLY A 43 -2.69 -20.86 -13.47
C GLY A 43 -1.50 -21.44 -12.70
N GLY A 44 -1.72 -21.90 -11.48
CA GLY A 44 -0.71 -22.58 -10.67
C GLY A 44 0.40 -21.66 -10.15
N LYS A 45 1.56 -22.24 -9.84
CA LYS A 45 2.68 -21.52 -9.19
C LYS A 45 3.54 -20.68 -10.17
N ALA A 46 3.33 -20.79 -11.49
CA ALA A 46 4.20 -20.15 -12.47
C ALA A 46 4.21 -18.63 -12.38
N LEU A 47 3.04 -17.98 -12.30
CA LEU A 47 2.93 -16.53 -12.12
C LEU A 47 3.59 -16.08 -10.83
N ALA A 48 3.37 -16.81 -9.74
CA ALA A 48 3.97 -16.52 -8.45
C ALA A 48 5.49 -16.59 -8.47
N PHE A 49 6.05 -17.52 -9.25
CA PHE A 49 7.50 -17.70 -9.39
C PHE A 49 8.12 -16.58 -10.23
N HIS A 50 7.55 -16.29 -11.40
CA HIS A 50 8.12 -15.31 -12.35
C HIS A 50 7.91 -13.86 -11.94
N ALA A 51 6.82 -13.51 -11.26
CA ALA A 51 6.53 -12.14 -10.83
C ALA A 51 7.61 -11.58 -9.90
N SER A 52 8.10 -10.38 -10.18
CA SER A 52 9.01 -9.63 -9.31
C SER A 52 8.26 -9.03 -8.12
N VAL A 53 7.09 -8.48 -8.36
CA VAL A 53 6.20 -7.92 -7.34
C VAL A 53 4.84 -8.60 -7.44
N ARG A 54 4.22 -8.90 -6.30
CA ARG A 54 2.86 -9.42 -6.22
C ARG A 54 2.08 -8.63 -5.19
N LEU A 55 0.98 -8.06 -5.65
CA LEU A 55 0.04 -7.31 -4.83
C LEU A 55 -1.23 -8.12 -4.65
N ARG A 56 -1.78 -8.10 -3.43
CA ARG A 56 -3.08 -8.67 -3.12
C ARG A 56 -4.02 -7.54 -2.74
N LEU A 57 -5.11 -7.40 -3.47
CA LEU A 57 -6.17 -6.46 -3.14
C LEU A 57 -7.28 -7.18 -2.36
N LYS A 58 -7.70 -6.57 -1.25
CA LYS A 58 -8.79 -7.07 -0.43
C LYS A 58 -9.83 -5.96 -0.23
N ASN A 59 -11.09 -6.27 -0.50
CA ASN A 59 -12.19 -5.38 -0.15
C ASN A 59 -12.37 -5.38 1.38
N MET A 60 -12.31 -4.21 2.00
CA MET A 60 -12.44 -4.01 3.44
C MET A 60 -13.80 -3.47 3.86
N GLY A 61 -14.66 -3.15 2.89
CA GLY A 61 -16.01 -2.66 3.14
C GLY A 61 -16.49 -1.65 2.10
N GLN A 62 -17.75 -1.27 2.22
CA GLN A 62 -18.39 -0.30 1.35
C GLN A 62 -18.33 1.11 1.95
N ILE A 63 -18.18 2.11 1.11
CA ILE A 63 -18.34 3.51 1.47
C ILE A 63 -19.78 3.90 1.14
N LYS A 64 -20.53 4.31 2.16
CA LYS A 64 -21.92 4.73 2.02
C LYS A 64 -22.06 6.22 2.26
N MET A 65 -22.89 6.88 1.49
CA MET A 65 -23.29 8.27 1.67
C MET A 65 -24.81 8.35 1.69
N LYS A 66 -25.32 9.27 2.52
CA LYS A 66 -26.76 9.58 2.53
C LYS A 66 -27.10 10.45 1.32
N VAL A 67 -27.96 9.93 0.46
CA VAL A 67 -28.48 10.64 -0.72
C VAL A 67 -30.00 10.56 -0.67
N ASN A 68 -30.66 11.69 -0.65
CA ASN A 68 -32.15 11.80 -0.61
C ASN A 68 -32.79 10.96 0.51
N GLY A 69 -32.15 10.94 1.70
CA GLY A 69 -32.67 10.22 2.87
C GLY A 69 -32.35 8.71 2.92
N GLY A 70 -31.74 8.14 1.90
CA GLY A 70 -31.32 6.74 1.85
C GLY A 70 -29.78 6.55 1.80
N ASP A 71 -29.30 5.42 2.27
CA ASP A 71 -27.90 5.04 2.17
C ASP A 71 -27.59 4.55 0.73
N ARG A 72 -26.66 5.22 0.06
CA ARG A 72 -26.14 4.80 -1.24
C ARG A 72 -24.67 4.41 -1.14
N THR A 73 -24.33 3.23 -1.67
CA THR A 73 -22.93 2.83 -1.80
C THR A 73 -22.27 3.62 -2.92
N VAL A 74 -21.26 4.41 -2.60
CA VAL A 74 -20.54 5.30 -3.52
C VAL A 74 -19.12 4.86 -3.80
N GLY A 75 -18.63 3.85 -3.05
CA GLY A 75 -17.28 3.36 -3.22
C GLY A 75 -16.98 2.16 -2.33
N MET A 76 -15.72 1.78 -2.30
CA MET A 76 -15.20 0.70 -1.46
C MET A 76 -13.86 1.05 -0.83
N LYS A 77 -13.62 0.51 0.37
CA LYS A 77 -12.32 0.53 1.04
C LYS A 77 -11.52 -0.68 0.61
N VAL A 78 -10.29 -0.47 0.21
CA VAL A 78 -9.43 -1.51 -0.32
C VAL A 78 -8.12 -1.53 0.46
N ARG A 79 -7.69 -2.74 0.85
CA ARG A 79 -6.34 -2.99 1.34
C ARG A 79 -5.51 -3.63 0.25
N CYS A 80 -4.39 -3.01 -0.08
CA CYS A 80 -3.36 -3.56 -0.94
C CYS A 80 -2.22 -4.10 -0.09
N GLN A 81 -1.92 -5.38 -0.20
CA GLN A 81 -0.82 -6.04 0.50
C GLN A 81 0.26 -6.47 -0.50
N VAL A 82 1.51 -6.14 -0.22
CA VAL A 82 2.67 -6.63 -0.96
C VAL A 82 2.99 -8.05 -0.51
N VAL A 83 2.54 -9.05 -1.27
CA VAL A 83 2.74 -10.47 -0.93
C VAL A 83 4.14 -10.97 -1.30
N LYS A 84 4.73 -10.37 -2.34
CA LYS A 84 6.10 -10.67 -2.80
C LYS A 84 6.71 -9.39 -3.36
N ASN A 85 7.95 -9.15 -3.01
CA ASN A 85 8.75 -8.09 -3.59
C ASN A 85 10.22 -8.55 -3.67
N ARG A 86 10.78 -8.52 -4.89
CA ARG A 86 12.21 -8.83 -5.12
C ARG A 86 13.09 -7.59 -5.05
N MET A 87 12.49 -6.40 -5.10
CA MET A 87 13.20 -5.12 -5.19
C MET A 87 13.23 -4.36 -3.87
N GLY A 88 12.61 -4.94 -2.82
CA GLY A 88 12.51 -4.33 -1.51
C GLY A 88 11.72 -5.21 -0.54
N PRO A 89 11.40 -4.72 0.66
CA PRO A 89 10.73 -5.51 1.69
C PRO A 89 9.30 -5.90 1.26
N PRO A 90 8.95 -7.18 1.43
CA PRO A 90 7.58 -7.65 1.26
C PRO A 90 6.73 -7.37 2.51
N LEU A 91 5.47 -7.81 2.49
CA LEU A 91 4.51 -7.83 3.61
C LEU A 91 3.98 -6.46 4.05
N ARG A 92 4.37 -5.37 3.38
CA ARG A 92 3.76 -4.06 3.61
C ARG A 92 2.33 -4.03 3.08
N SER A 93 1.50 -3.20 3.69
CA SER A 93 0.13 -2.96 3.23
C SER A 93 -0.20 -1.48 3.25
N ALA A 94 -1.07 -1.06 2.33
CA ALA A 94 -1.63 0.26 2.26
C ALA A 94 -3.14 0.16 2.11
N ASP A 95 -3.88 1.00 2.83
CA ASP A 95 -5.32 1.11 2.73
C ASP A 95 -5.67 2.37 1.94
N PHE A 96 -6.62 2.26 1.03
CA PHE A 96 -7.12 3.39 0.24
C PHE A 96 -8.58 3.20 -0.14
N GLU A 97 -9.21 4.29 -0.53
CA GLU A 97 -10.61 4.31 -0.95
C GLU A 97 -10.72 4.42 -2.47
N ILE A 98 -11.67 3.67 -3.04
CA ILE A 98 -12.03 3.77 -4.46
C ILE A 98 -13.46 4.25 -4.53
N PHE A 99 -13.68 5.41 -5.12
CA PHE A 99 -15.01 5.92 -5.42
C PHE A 99 -15.43 5.55 -6.84
N PHE A 100 -16.70 5.24 -7.04
CA PHE A 100 -17.20 4.77 -8.34
C PHE A 100 -17.25 5.88 -9.39
N ASP A 101 -17.30 7.13 -8.97
CA ASP A 101 -17.39 8.31 -9.83
C ASP A 101 -16.00 8.90 -10.22
N ARG A 102 -14.97 8.74 -9.35
CA ARG A 102 -13.68 9.40 -9.53
C ARG A 102 -12.45 8.51 -9.34
N GLY A 103 -12.65 7.23 -9.02
CA GLY A 103 -11.57 6.27 -8.84
C GLY A 103 -10.89 6.36 -7.47
N ILE A 104 -9.56 6.19 -7.43
CA ILE A 104 -8.78 6.14 -6.18
C ILE A 104 -8.71 7.53 -5.55
N ASP A 105 -9.03 7.60 -4.25
CA ASP A 105 -8.82 8.81 -3.44
C ASP A 105 -7.36 8.87 -2.96
N ASN A 106 -6.53 9.51 -3.77
CA ASN A 106 -5.13 9.69 -3.45
C ASN A 106 -4.93 10.58 -2.22
N TYR A 107 -5.63 11.72 -2.14
CA TYR A 107 -5.42 12.69 -1.08
C TYR A 107 -5.95 12.23 0.27
N GLY A 108 -7.09 11.52 0.29
CA GLY A 108 -7.57 10.87 1.51
C GLY A 108 -6.58 9.81 2.00
N SER A 109 -5.96 9.07 1.09
CA SER A 109 -4.90 8.10 1.42
C SER A 109 -3.64 8.79 1.99
N TRP A 110 -3.24 9.95 1.44
CA TRP A 110 -2.13 10.73 1.98
C TRP A 110 -2.41 11.21 3.40
N LEU A 111 -3.59 11.73 3.65
CA LEU A 111 -3.98 12.16 5.00
C LEU A 111 -3.93 11.01 6.00
N GLY A 112 -4.32 9.79 5.58
CA GLY A 112 -4.17 8.57 6.37
C GLY A 112 -2.70 8.31 6.74
N VAL A 113 -1.81 8.32 5.75
CA VAL A 113 -0.37 8.14 5.95
C VAL A 113 0.22 9.23 6.85
N MET A 114 -0.17 10.48 6.66
CA MET A 114 0.27 11.61 7.49
C MET A 114 -0.13 11.44 8.95
N LYS A 115 -1.31 10.89 9.22
CA LYS A 115 -1.77 10.57 10.58
C LYS A 115 -0.94 9.45 11.21
N ASP A 116 -0.76 8.36 10.48
CA ASP A 116 -0.05 7.18 10.96
C ASP A 116 1.42 7.51 11.30
N ASN A 117 2.04 8.41 10.52
CA ASN A 117 3.41 8.88 10.73
C ASN A 117 3.50 10.16 11.58
N LYS A 118 2.42 10.57 12.25
CA LYS A 118 2.39 11.76 13.15
C LYS A 118 2.83 13.07 12.48
N MET A 119 2.69 13.16 11.17
CA MET A 119 2.98 14.38 10.39
C MET A 119 1.92 15.46 10.59
N VAL A 120 0.73 15.09 11.06
CA VAL A 120 -0.35 16.00 11.43
C VAL A 120 -0.82 15.74 12.85
N LYS A 121 -1.22 16.78 13.55
CA LYS A 121 -1.92 16.68 14.84
C LYS A 121 -3.42 16.67 14.58
N GLN A 122 -4.14 15.75 15.20
CA GLN A 122 -5.61 15.67 15.09
C GLN A 122 -6.27 16.08 16.40
N ALA A 123 -7.23 16.99 16.32
CA ALA A 123 -8.10 17.39 17.40
C ALA A 123 -9.56 17.36 16.93
N GLY A 124 -10.28 16.27 17.27
CA GLY A 124 -11.64 16.04 16.77
C GLY A 124 -11.64 15.87 15.24
N ALA A 125 -12.41 16.73 14.55
CA ALA A 125 -12.51 16.76 13.09
C ALA A 125 -11.41 17.60 12.42
N TRP A 126 -10.57 18.28 13.19
CA TRP A 126 -9.55 19.19 12.71
C TRP A 126 -8.17 18.55 12.70
N TYR A 127 -7.41 18.88 11.68
CA TYR A 127 -6.01 18.50 11.49
C TYR A 127 -5.16 19.76 11.47
N THR A 128 -3.99 19.70 12.06
CA THR A 128 -2.98 20.76 12.00
C THR A 128 -1.71 20.18 11.39
N TYR A 129 -1.30 20.74 10.27
CA TYR A 129 -0.02 20.49 9.63
C TYR A 129 0.90 21.67 9.88
N VAL A 130 2.15 21.40 10.24
CA VAL A 130 3.18 22.44 10.33
C VAL A 130 4.01 22.38 9.07
N ASP A 131 3.95 23.42 8.26
CA ASP A 131 4.78 23.56 7.08
C ASP A 131 6.25 23.60 7.49
N THR A 132 7.07 22.73 6.93
CA THR A 132 8.48 22.61 7.33
C THR A 132 9.37 23.70 6.75
N GLU A 133 8.93 24.39 5.70
CA GLU A 133 9.69 25.46 5.06
C GLU A 133 9.36 26.82 5.67
N THR A 134 8.07 27.08 5.90
CA THR A 134 7.61 28.38 6.41
C THR A 134 7.42 28.41 7.94
N GLY A 135 7.26 27.24 8.56
CA GLY A 135 6.90 27.13 9.98
C GLY A 135 5.44 27.46 10.29
N GLU A 136 4.61 27.73 9.28
CA GLU A 136 3.21 28.07 9.45
C GLU A 136 2.35 26.87 9.85
N GLU A 137 1.41 27.07 10.76
CA GLU A 137 0.40 26.08 11.11
C GLU A 137 -0.80 26.17 10.16
N ILE A 138 -1.02 25.13 9.37
CA ILE A 138 -2.17 25.02 8.47
C ILE A 138 -3.21 24.12 9.13
N LYS A 139 -4.39 24.70 9.45
CA LYS A 139 -5.52 23.98 10.06
C LYS A 139 -6.58 23.68 9.00
N PHE A 140 -7.04 22.44 8.92
CA PHE A 140 -8.00 21.99 7.91
C PHE A 140 -8.84 20.82 8.42
N GLN A 141 -9.97 20.56 7.77
CA GLN A 141 -10.74 19.31 7.88
C GLN A 141 -10.42 18.39 6.71
N SER A 142 -10.77 17.08 6.80
CA SER A 142 -10.49 16.12 5.72
C SER A 142 -11.00 16.57 4.35
N LYS A 143 -12.16 17.22 4.28
CA LYS A 143 -12.73 17.71 3.03
C LYS A 143 -11.91 18.85 2.43
N ASP A 144 -11.46 19.76 3.29
CA ASP A 144 -10.67 20.92 2.88
C ASP A 144 -9.29 20.50 2.41
N PHE A 145 -8.73 19.42 3.00
CA PHE A 145 -7.44 18.86 2.56
C PHE A 145 -7.46 18.43 1.10
N ILE A 146 -8.53 17.75 0.67
CA ILE A 146 -8.67 17.31 -0.72
C ILE A 146 -8.69 18.51 -1.67
N LEU A 147 -9.46 19.55 -1.32
CA LEU A 147 -9.53 20.80 -2.11
C LEU A 147 -8.18 21.50 -2.15
N MET A 148 -7.55 21.65 -0.98
CA MET A 148 -6.25 22.29 -0.83
C MET A 148 -5.16 21.60 -1.65
N MET A 149 -5.15 20.27 -1.70
CA MET A 149 -4.21 19.51 -2.53
C MET A 149 -4.47 19.66 -4.03
N GLY A 150 -5.72 19.92 -4.42
CA GLY A 150 -6.08 20.24 -5.81
C GLY A 150 -5.64 21.64 -6.24
N GLU A 151 -5.70 22.62 -5.34
CA GLU A 151 -5.47 24.03 -5.65
C GLU A 151 -4.02 24.48 -5.42
N LYS A 152 -3.35 23.98 -4.36
CA LYS A 152 -2.00 24.41 -3.95
C LYS A 152 -0.94 23.42 -4.41
N GLU A 153 -0.37 23.65 -5.58
CA GLU A 153 0.61 22.73 -6.19
C GLU A 153 1.89 22.60 -5.35
N GLU A 154 2.47 23.72 -4.91
CA GLU A 154 3.69 23.73 -4.09
C GLU A 154 3.53 22.94 -2.80
N LEU A 155 2.45 23.19 -2.06
CA LEU A 155 2.14 22.46 -0.81
C LEU A 155 1.90 20.96 -1.08
N ARG A 156 1.25 20.62 -2.19
CA ARG A 156 1.03 19.23 -2.62
C ARG A 156 2.35 18.51 -2.85
N GLU A 157 3.29 19.15 -3.55
CA GLU A 157 4.61 18.56 -3.83
C GLU A 157 5.44 18.39 -2.56
N GLN A 158 5.44 19.39 -1.67
CA GLN A 158 6.11 19.31 -0.38
C GLN A 158 5.57 18.15 0.48
N ILE A 159 4.24 18.05 0.62
CA ILE A 159 3.60 16.98 1.39
C ILE A 159 3.92 15.63 0.76
N TYR A 160 3.84 15.50 -0.57
CA TYR A 160 4.17 14.25 -1.27
C TYR A 160 5.62 13.84 -1.04
N LYS A 161 6.56 14.76 -1.18
CA LYS A 161 7.98 14.52 -0.92
C LYS A 161 8.20 14.03 0.51
N LYS A 162 7.61 14.71 1.50
CA LYS A 162 7.70 14.33 2.90
C LYS A 162 7.09 12.97 3.20
N ILE A 163 5.93 12.65 2.62
CA ILE A 163 5.34 11.31 2.70
C ILE A 163 6.31 10.26 2.15
N CYS A 164 6.92 10.52 0.98
CA CYS A 164 7.88 9.61 0.38
C CYS A 164 9.12 9.42 1.25
N GLU A 165 9.66 10.48 1.81
CA GLU A 165 10.82 10.44 2.72
C GLU A 165 10.51 9.58 3.95
N GLU A 166 9.39 9.82 4.60
CA GLU A 166 9.00 9.09 5.81
C GLU A 166 8.63 7.62 5.55
N THR A 167 8.00 7.32 4.40
CA THR A 167 7.46 5.97 4.14
C THR A 167 8.34 5.11 3.26
N ILE A 168 9.08 5.70 2.30
CA ILE A 168 9.83 4.97 1.30
C ILE A 168 11.33 4.98 1.60
N LEU A 169 11.86 6.11 2.04
CA LEU A 169 13.30 6.33 2.18
C LEU A 169 13.85 5.91 3.55
N GLN A 170 13.04 5.76 4.59
CA GLN A 170 13.48 5.21 5.89
C GLN A 170 14.19 3.84 5.77
N TYR A 171 13.89 3.10 4.70
CA TYR A 171 14.53 1.81 4.43
C TYR A 171 15.96 1.91 3.86
N LYS A 172 16.40 3.10 3.44
CA LYS A 172 17.77 3.30 2.90
C LYS A 172 18.75 3.92 3.92
N GLY A 173 18.22 4.43 5.03
CA GLY A 173 19.02 5.14 6.04
C GLY A 173 19.49 4.28 7.20
N ASP A 174 18.74 3.27 7.58
CA ASP A 174 19.19 2.31 8.61
C ASP A 174 20.06 1.23 7.94
N THR A 175 21.32 1.53 7.71
CA THR A 175 22.33 0.51 7.86
C THR A 175 22.11 -0.02 9.28
N LEU A 176 21.52 -1.22 9.37
CA LEU A 176 21.47 -1.97 10.62
C LEU A 176 22.88 -1.94 11.19
N ASP A 177 23.06 -1.25 12.28
CA ASP A 177 24.29 -1.24 13.04
C ASP A 177 24.36 -2.62 13.71
N ILE A 178 24.79 -3.61 12.88
CA ILE A 178 24.83 -5.04 13.24
C ILE A 178 25.71 -5.23 14.48
N ASP A 179 26.65 -4.32 14.69
CA ASP A 179 27.58 -4.34 15.84
C ASP A 179 26.89 -3.98 17.18
N ASN A 180 25.69 -3.36 17.14
CA ASN A 180 24.93 -2.99 18.33
C ASN A 180 23.62 -3.80 18.52
N MET A 181 23.37 -4.80 17.69
CA MET A 181 22.26 -5.73 17.93
C MET A 181 22.69 -6.80 18.93
N GLU A 182 22.30 -6.63 20.20
CA GLU A 182 22.25 -7.75 21.13
C GLU A 182 21.22 -8.77 20.61
N ILE A 183 21.71 -9.87 20.04
CA ILE A 183 20.86 -11.01 19.67
C ILE A 183 20.45 -11.66 20.98
N ASP A 184 19.19 -11.46 21.39
CA ASP A 184 18.60 -12.16 22.52
C ASP A 184 18.44 -13.65 22.17
N THR A 185 19.46 -14.43 22.48
CA THR A 185 19.52 -15.88 22.26
C THR A 185 18.73 -16.70 23.29
N LYS A 186 17.96 -16.06 24.19
CA LYS A 186 17.22 -16.76 25.26
C LYS A 186 15.95 -17.50 24.83
N GLY A 187 15.67 -17.60 23.54
CA GLY A 187 14.45 -18.26 23.03
C GLY A 187 14.64 -19.58 22.26
N ALA A 188 15.85 -20.04 22.02
CA ALA A 188 16.10 -21.28 21.29
C ALA A 188 16.54 -22.41 22.23
N GLY A 189 15.65 -22.79 23.15
CA GLY A 189 15.77 -24.05 23.87
C GLY A 189 15.38 -25.19 22.92
N ILE A 190 16.35 -25.81 22.28
CA ILE A 190 16.22 -27.13 21.67
C ILE A 190 16.23 -28.09 22.85
N GLY A 191 15.06 -28.61 23.22
CA GLY A 191 14.95 -29.73 24.14
C GLY A 191 15.45 -31.01 23.45
N ASP A 192 16.31 -31.72 24.15
CA ASP A 192 16.74 -33.06 23.86
C ASP A 192 15.55 -34.07 23.89
#